data_576e6fa20ae202c12d806b0ce22d9f92
#
_entry.id   576e6fa20ae202c12d806b0ce22d9f92
#
_cell.length_a   1.000
_cell.length_b   1.000
_cell.length_c   1.000
_cell.angle_alpha   90.00
_cell.angle_beta   90.00
_cell.angle_gamma   90.00
#
_symmetry.space_group_name_H-M   'P 1'
#
loop_
_entity.id
_entity.type
_entity.pdbx_description
1 polymer ?
#
loop_
_entity_poly.entity_id
_entity_poly.type
_entity_poly.pdbx_seq_one_letter_code
_entity_poly.pdbx_strand_id
1 'polypeptide(L)'
;MGKIIVIGAGQGGLVAAKHLKKFGHDVVVYEAESRENAAHPWRDDIRRAVFEEAGLTPIPVSDCVQKNKWKFVSPDEKSTLRVPMTPPLEEIAIDRRYLLEYLLKECEGVEVHFNSPVENLITDGDKVAGVRVNGKDVRADMVIDASGYNSKFRREVPKKFGIPEPESDDKFCAFRGYYLADLNKNLPNPPCTLYIKHLGGVGISWCNLSQDNVADVLVGRIGSLSDEELERAKTSLLKNHDFNTGEPIVERRVDISLRYPSGVLVADGYAIVGDSAYMTMPMMGSGIESAMKAGRMLAETIGTDCDFSAKSLYPYQLKFYKQFGFLYVFVD
;
A
#
# COMPACT_ATOMS: atom_id res chain seq x y z
N MET A 1 -14.11 0.63 -26.13
CA MET A 1 -12.65 0.54 -25.85
C MET A 1 -12.10 1.95 -25.76
N GLY A 2 -11.31 2.28 -24.74
CA GLY A 2 -10.78 3.61 -24.50
C GLY A 2 -9.30 3.58 -24.17
N LYS A 3 -8.66 4.75 -24.26
CA LYS A 3 -7.29 4.98 -23.82
C LYS A 3 -7.29 5.35 -22.34
N ILE A 4 -6.57 4.58 -21.52
CA ILE A 4 -6.55 4.73 -20.07
C ILE A 4 -5.11 4.96 -19.59
N ILE A 5 -4.91 5.98 -18.78
CA ILE A 5 -3.63 6.28 -18.14
C ILE A 5 -3.74 5.90 -16.67
N VAL A 6 -2.75 5.16 -16.16
CA VAL A 6 -2.59 4.86 -14.74
C VAL A 6 -1.38 5.64 -14.23
N ILE A 7 -1.57 6.43 -13.17
CA ILE A 7 -0.50 7.18 -12.52
C ILE A 7 -0.03 6.36 -11.30
N GLY A 8 1.22 5.86 -11.35
CA GLY A 8 1.85 5.06 -10.32
C GLY A 8 1.76 3.54 -10.59
N ALA A 9 2.90 2.86 -10.46
CA ALA A 9 3.03 1.41 -10.57
C ALA A 9 2.83 0.68 -9.21
N GLY A 10 2.00 1.25 -8.35
CA GLY A 10 1.57 0.61 -7.11
C GLY A 10 0.64 -0.58 -7.35
N GLN A 11 0.40 -1.39 -6.30
CA GLN A 11 -0.34 -2.66 -6.41
C GLN A 11 -1.74 -2.47 -7.01
N GLY A 12 -2.47 -1.44 -6.57
CA GLY A 12 -3.81 -1.15 -7.10
C GLY A 12 -3.79 -0.72 -8.56
N GLY A 13 -2.81 0.11 -8.93
CA GLY A 13 -2.62 0.60 -10.32
C GLY A 13 -2.29 -0.53 -11.28
N LEU A 14 -1.33 -1.38 -10.95
CA LEU A 14 -0.94 -2.51 -11.80
C LEU A 14 -2.05 -3.55 -11.93
N VAL A 15 -2.77 -3.87 -10.84
CA VAL A 15 -3.92 -4.79 -10.93
C VAL A 15 -5.02 -4.21 -11.81
N ALA A 16 -5.33 -2.90 -11.68
CA ALA A 16 -6.29 -2.25 -12.57
C ALA A 16 -5.82 -2.31 -14.04
N ALA A 17 -4.55 -1.98 -14.30
CA ALA A 17 -3.97 -1.99 -15.65
C ALA A 17 -4.06 -3.37 -16.32
N LYS A 18 -3.68 -4.44 -15.59
CA LYS A 18 -3.82 -5.84 -16.06
C LYS A 18 -5.23 -6.14 -16.53
N HIS A 19 -6.22 -5.89 -15.67
CA HIS A 19 -7.61 -6.26 -15.97
C HIS A 19 -8.19 -5.39 -17.07
N LEU A 20 -7.87 -4.10 -17.13
CA LEU A 20 -8.30 -3.19 -18.20
C LEU A 20 -7.73 -3.60 -19.55
N LYS A 21 -6.45 -4.01 -19.60
CA LYS A 21 -5.84 -4.58 -20.80
C LYS A 21 -6.57 -5.82 -21.28
N LYS A 22 -6.96 -6.71 -20.34
CA LYS A 22 -7.77 -7.90 -20.65
C LYS A 22 -9.14 -7.56 -21.20
N PHE A 23 -9.75 -6.44 -20.80
CA PHE A 23 -11.00 -5.92 -21.36
C PHE A 23 -10.81 -5.19 -22.72
N GLY A 24 -9.58 -5.13 -23.22
CA GLY A 24 -9.30 -4.59 -24.57
C GLY A 24 -9.01 -3.08 -24.60
N HIS A 25 -8.81 -2.43 -23.44
CA HIS A 25 -8.43 -1.02 -23.42
C HIS A 25 -6.95 -0.83 -23.79
N ASP A 26 -6.64 0.37 -24.32
CA ASP A 26 -5.28 0.84 -24.49
C ASP A 26 -4.80 1.45 -23.17
N VAL A 27 -3.91 0.74 -22.46
CA VAL A 27 -3.51 1.09 -21.09
C VAL A 27 -2.02 1.39 -21.03
N VAL A 28 -1.68 2.55 -20.47
CA VAL A 28 -0.30 2.95 -20.17
C VAL A 28 -0.16 3.33 -18.70
N VAL A 29 0.95 2.92 -18.08
CA VAL A 29 1.28 3.24 -16.68
C VAL A 29 2.49 4.18 -16.65
N TYR A 30 2.40 5.28 -15.90
CA TYR A 30 3.50 6.20 -15.64
C TYR A 30 3.90 6.12 -14.18
N GLU A 31 5.14 5.72 -13.92
CA GLU A 31 5.73 5.64 -12.58
C GLU A 31 6.83 6.71 -12.43
N ALA A 32 6.77 7.46 -11.33
CA ALA A 32 7.70 8.55 -11.09
C ALA A 32 9.11 8.05 -10.77
N GLU A 33 9.21 6.97 -10.03
CA GLU A 33 10.47 6.39 -9.59
C GLU A 33 11.11 5.50 -10.65
N SER A 34 12.40 5.20 -10.48
CA SER A 34 13.04 4.13 -11.23
C SER A 34 12.49 2.77 -10.82
N ARG A 35 12.62 1.77 -11.68
CA ARG A 35 12.16 0.40 -11.39
C ARG A 35 12.72 -0.16 -10.08
N GLU A 36 13.98 0.17 -9.76
CA GLU A 36 14.65 -0.25 -8.54
C GLU A 36 14.08 0.43 -7.29
N ASN A 37 13.56 1.65 -7.43
CA ASN A 37 13.08 2.48 -6.32
C ASN A 37 11.55 2.50 -6.18
N ALA A 38 10.81 2.01 -7.17
CA ALA A 38 9.34 2.01 -7.18
C ALA A 38 8.71 1.11 -6.09
N ALA A 39 9.50 0.26 -5.45
CA ALA A 39 9.07 -0.54 -4.32
C ALA A 39 9.96 -0.32 -3.10
N HIS A 40 9.34 -0.35 -1.91
CA HIS A 40 10.09 -0.32 -0.66
C HIS A 40 10.97 -1.57 -0.51
N PRO A 41 12.18 -1.46 0.04
CA PRO A 41 13.11 -2.58 0.18
C PRO A 41 12.83 -3.39 1.46
N TRP A 42 11.60 -3.80 1.70
CA TRP A 42 11.20 -4.61 2.84
C TRP A 42 10.08 -5.59 2.50
N ARG A 43 9.75 -6.45 3.46
CA ARG A 43 8.66 -7.42 3.37
C ARG A 43 7.42 -6.85 4.06
N ASP A 44 6.26 -7.11 3.50
CA ASP A 44 4.96 -6.85 4.13
C ASP A 44 4.13 -8.13 4.24
N ASP A 45 3.27 -8.14 5.25
CA ASP A 45 2.42 -9.29 5.52
C ASP A 45 1.11 -9.16 4.74
N ILE A 46 0.75 -10.22 4.04
CA ILE A 46 -0.49 -10.30 3.27
C ILE A 46 -1.10 -11.70 3.36
N ARG A 47 -2.41 -11.79 3.17
CA ARG A 47 -3.06 -13.09 2.96
C ARG A 47 -2.76 -13.60 1.55
N ARG A 48 -2.30 -14.85 1.46
CA ARG A 48 -1.98 -15.45 0.15
C ARG A 48 -3.20 -15.50 -0.79
N ALA A 49 -4.40 -15.69 -0.23
CA ALA A 49 -5.65 -15.71 -1.00
C ALA A 49 -5.93 -14.40 -1.78
N VAL A 50 -5.31 -13.27 -1.39
CA VAL A 50 -5.55 -11.99 -2.08
C VAL A 50 -5.18 -12.01 -3.56
N PHE A 51 -4.23 -12.85 -3.96
CA PHE A 51 -3.85 -12.96 -5.37
C PHE A 51 -5.02 -13.48 -6.21
N GLU A 52 -5.65 -14.56 -5.80
CA GLU A 52 -6.86 -15.09 -6.47
C GLU A 52 -8.02 -14.10 -6.35
N GLU A 53 -8.23 -13.51 -5.17
CA GLU A 53 -9.26 -12.50 -4.94
C GLU A 53 -9.06 -11.25 -5.81
N ALA A 54 -7.82 -10.92 -6.18
CA ALA A 54 -7.49 -9.86 -7.13
C ALA A 54 -7.45 -10.33 -8.59
N GLY A 55 -7.75 -11.59 -8.88
CA GLY A 55 -7.74 -12.17 -10.23
C GLY A 55 -6.34 -12.32 -10.82
N LEU A 56 -5.36 -12.58 -9.95
CA LEU A 56 -3.96 -12.83 -10.29
C LEU A 56 -3.63 -14.32 -10.18
N THR A 57 -2.56 -14.74 -10.80
CA THR A 57 -2.00 -16.09 -10.63
C THR A 57 -1.54 -16.27 -9.18
N PRO A 58 -1.83 -17.37 -8.49
CA PRO A 58 -1.31 -17.60 -7.14
C PRO A 58 0.22 -17.61 -7.11
N ILE A 59 0.81 -16.92 -6.13
CA ILE A 59 2.27 -16.95 -5.94
C ILE A 59 2.71 -18.38 -5.58
N PRO A 60 3.81 -18.88 -6.19
CA PRO A 60 4.39 -20.16 -5.83
C PRO A 60 4.72 -20.24 -4.33
N VAL A 61 4.46 -21.37 -3.71
CA VAL A 61 4.75 -21.59 -2.27
C VAL A 61 6.24 -21.40 -1.96
N SER A 62 7.11 -21.79 -2.90
CA SER A 62 8.57 -21.60 -2.80
C SER A 62 8.99 -20.15 -2.60
N ASP A 63 8.19 -19.20 -3.08
CA ASP A 63 8.49 -17.77 -3.07
C ASP A 63 7.84 -17.07 -1.87
N CYS A 64 7.13 -17.81 -1.03
CA CYS A 64 6.45 -17.33 0.15
C CYS A 64 7.33 -17.53 1.40
N VAL A 65 7.44 -16.49 2.22
CA VAL A 65 8.03 -16.60 3.55
C VAL A 65 6.89 -16.81 4.56
N GLN A 66 6.95 -17.90 5.32
CA GLN A 66 5.98 -18.16 6.38
C GLN A 66 6.08 -17.07 7.44
N LYS A 67 4.95 -16.48 7.80
CA LYS A 67 4.88 -15.49 8.87
C LYS A 67 5.09 -16.14 10.24
N ASN A 68 5.81 -15.44 11.11
CA ASN A 68 5.94 -15.83 12.52
C ASN A 68 4.68 -15.48 13.31
N LYS A 69 4.50 -16.18 14.45
CA LYS A 69 3.42 -15.90 15.41
C LYS A 69 3.55 -14.50 15.97
N TRP A 70 2.44 -13.78 16.05
CA TRP A 70 2.36 -12.50 16.72
C TRP A 70 2.25 -12.62 18.24
N LYS A 71 3.00 -11.80 18.94
CA LYS A 71 2.89 -11.54 20.37
C LYS A 71 2.61 -10.04 20.54
N PHE A 72 1.46 -9.70 21.09
CA PHE A 72 1.10 -8.32 21.41
C PHE A 72 1.48 -8.04 22.86
N VAL A 73 2.06 -6.87 23.10
CA VAL A 73 2.46 -6.40 24.43
C VAL A 73 1.63 -5.16 24.76
N SER A 74 1.03 -5.16 25.97
CA SER A 74 0.21 -4.02 26.44
C SER A 74 1.04 -2.75 26.63
N PRO A 75 0.38 -1.56 26.69
CA PRO A 75 1.08 -0.28 26.87
C PRO A 75 1.93 -0.19 28.15
N ASP A 76 1.56 -0.90 29.19
CA ASP A 76 2.31 -1.00 30.46
C ASP A 76 3.31 -2.15 30.51
N GLU A 77 3.44 -2.89 29.40
CA GLU A 77 4.30 -4.06 29.20
C GLU A 77 4.09 -5.22 30.18
N LYS A 78 3.01 -5.19 30.99
CA LYS A 78 2.71 -6.22 31.99
C LYS A 78 1.91 -7.39 31.46
N SER A 79 1.17 -7.17 30.37
CA SER A 79 0.30 -8.18 29.77
C SER A 79 0.73 -8.50 28.35
N THR A 80 0.60 -9.76 27.97
CA THR A 80 0.88 -10.20 26.60
C THR A 80 -0.23 -11.08 26.06
N LEU A 81 -0.57 -10.88 24.80
CA LEU A 81 -1.47 -11.72 24.03
C LEU A 81 -0.70 -12.42 22.92
N ARG A 82 -0.74 -13.74 22.89
CA ARG A 82 -0.22 -14.52 21.76
C ARG A 82 -1.36 -14.89 20.83
N VAL A 83 -1.27 -14.49 19.58
CA VAL A 83 -2.27 -14.90 18.59
C VAL A 83 -1.89 -16.29 18.09
N PRO A 84 -2.84 -17.26 18.10
CA PRO A 84 -2.61 -18.57 17.48
C PRO A 84 -2.18 -18.39 16.03
N MET A 85 -1.35 -19.30 15.53
CA MET A 85 -1.02 -19.29 14.12
C MET A 85 -2.27 -19.57 13.28
N THR A 86 -2.46 -18.76 12.24
CA THR A 86 -3.23 -19.14 11.07
C THR A 86 -2.64 -20.42 10.43
N PRO A 87 -3.42 -21.17 9.65
CA PRO A 87 -2.89 -22.29 8.88
C PRO A 87 -1.60 -21.93 8.14
N PRO A 88 -0.67 -22.85 7.95
CA PRO A 88 0.57 -22.58 7.25
C PRO A 88 0.33 -21.93 5.89
N LEU A 89 1.05 -20.86 5.59
CA LEU A 89 0.98 -20.10 4.32
C LEU A 89 -0.37 -19.43 4.02
N GLU A 90 -1.27 -19.32 4.98
CA GLU A 90 -2.47 -18.47 4.83
C GLU A 90 -2.08 -16.99 4.85
N GLU A 91 -1.24 -16.61 5.82
CA GLU A 91 -0.55 -15.31 5.85
C GLU A 91 0.93 -15.50 5.52
N ILE A 92 1.44 -14.67 4.63
CA ILE A 92 2.82 -14.70 4.17
C ILE A 92 3.46 -13.33 4.31
N ALA A 93 4.77 -13.31 4.53
CA ALA A 93 5.59 -12.12 4.35
C ALA A 93 6.15 -12.13 2.92
N ILE A 94 5.87 -11.05 2.17
CA ILE A 94 6.30 -10.91 0.79
C ILE A 94 7.24 -9.72 0.63
N ASP A 95 8.35 -9.93 -0.06
CA ASP A 95 9.23 -8.83 -0.46
C ASP A 95 8.52 -7.91 -1.46
N ARG A 96 8.56 -6.59 -1.21
CA ARG A 96 7.85 -5.60 -2.03
C ARG A 96 8.44 -5.45 -3.44
N ARG A 97 9.74 -5.67 -3.61
CA ARG A 97 10.36 -5.66 -4.93
C ARG A 97 9.97 -6.91 -5.72
N TYR A 98 9.95 -8.07 -5.05
CA TYR A 98 9.41 -9.28 -5.65
C TYR A 98 7.94 -9.09 -6.08
N LEU A 99 7.11 -8.49 -5.21
CA LEU A 99 5.71 -8.22 -5.54
C LEU A 99 5.57 -7.27 -6.74
N LEU A 100 6.40 -6.23 -6.84
CA LEU A 100 6.40 -5.34 -8.00
C LEU A 100 6.73 -6.11 -9.28
N GLU A 101 7.82 -6.89 -9.30
CA GLU A 101 8.22 -7.68 -10.47
C GLU A 101 7.16 -8.72 -10.86
N TYR A 102 6.56 -9.36 -9.88
CA TYR A 102 5.45 -10.27 -10.08
C TYR A 102 4.24 -9.58 -10.74
N LEU A 103 3.84 -8.40 -10.24
CA LEU A 103 2.72 -7.64 -10.82
C LEU A 103 3.05 -7.11 -12.22
N LEU A 104 4.28 -6.68 -12.47
CA LEU A 104 4.72 -6.29 -13.81
C LEU A 104 4.63 -7.45 -14.81
N LYS A 105 4.99 -8.67 -14.38
CA LYS A 105 4.82 -9.88 -15.21
C LYS A 105 3.35 -10.18 -15.48
N GLU A 106 2.48 -10.02 -14.48
CA GLU A 106 1.03 -10.16 -14.65
C GLU A 106 0.41 -9.09 -15.57
N CYS A 107 1.10 -7.95 -15.78
CA CYS A 107 0.73 -6.86 -16.69
C CYS A 107 1.32 -7.04 -18.09
N GLU A 108 1.57 -8.25 -18.55
CA GLU A 108 2.09 -8.50 -19.90
C GLU A 108 1.25 -7.78 -20.96
N GLY A 109 1.92 -7.04 -21.87
CA GLY A 109 1.28 -6.24 -22.91
C GLY A 109 0.77 -4.85 -22.45
N VAL A 110 0.94 -4.47 -21.19
CA VAL A 110 0.75 -3.10 -20.69
C VAL A 110 2.07 -2.35 -20.81
N GLU A 111 2.04 -1.14 -21.37
CA GLU A 111 3.19 -0.27 -21.43
C GLU A 111 3.41 0.41 -20.07
N VAL A 112 4.60 0.23 -19.46
CA VAL A 112 4.95 0.82 -18.16
C VAL A 112 6.21 1.67 -18.31
N HIS A 113 6.09 2.97 -18.04
CA HIS A 113 7.18 3.95 -18.10
C HIS A 113 7.63 4.31 -16.68
N PHE A 114 8.82 3.86 -16.31
CA PHE A 114 9.51 4.32 -15.11
C PHE A 114 10.24 5.64 -15.35
N ASN A 115 10.67 6.33 -14.27
CA ASN A 115 11.29 7.67 -14.35
C ASN A 115 10.42 8.66 -15.12
N SER A 116 9.11 8.54 -15.00
CA SER A 116 8.13 9.30 -15.77
C SER A 116 7.09 9.95 -14.86
N PRO A 117 7.51 10.92 -14.02
CA PRO A 117 6.60 11.60 -13.11
C PRO A 117 5.52 12.36 -13.90
N VAL A 118 4.27 12.09 -13.54
CA VAL A 118 3.14 12.89 -14.04
C VAL A 118 3.15 14.24 -13.32
N GLU A 119 3.10 15.31 -14.12
CA GLU A 119 3.21 16.68 -13.63
C GLU A 119 1.84 17.23 -13.19
N ASN A 120 0.83 17.07 -14.05
CA ASN A 120 -0.52 17.60 -13.84
C ASN A 120 -1.56 16.74 -14.55
N LEU A 121 -2.83 16.88 -14.14
CA LEU A 121 -3.98 16.44 -14.91
C LEU A 121 -4.27 17.43 -16.05
N ILE A 122 -4.86 16.95 -17.13
CA ILE A 122 -5.42 17.76 -18.19
C ILE A 122 -6.93 17.62 -18.10
N THR A 123 -7.64 18.75 -18.07
CA THR A 123 -9.10 18.77 -18.07
C THR A 123 -9.65 19.30 -19.38
N ASP A 124 -10.86 18.85 -19.72
CA ASP A 124 -11.68 19.39 -20.80
C ASP A 124 -13.04 19.73 -20.19
N GLY A 125 -13.25 21.01 -19.91
CA GLY A 125 -14.32 21.45 -19.03
C GLY A 125 -14.23 20.78 -17.65
N ASP A 126 -15.25 20.03 -17.30
CA ASP A 126 -15.33 19.31 -16.03
C ASP A 126 -14.85 17.84 -16.07
N LYS A 127 -14.33 17.40 -17.21
CA LYS A 127 -13.83 16.04 -17.40
C LYS A 127 -12.29 16.01 -17.32
N VAL A 128 -11.73 15.04 -16.62
CA VAL A 128 -10.30 14.72 -16.73
C VAL A 128 -10.09 14.02 -18.07
N ALA A 129 -9.18 14.55 -18.88
CA ALA A 129 -8.98 14.16 -20.29
C ALA A 129 -7.53 13.79 -20.62
N GLY A 130 -6.70 13.55 -19.62
CA GLY A 130 -5.30 13.16 -19.80
C GLY A 130 -4.38 13.66 -18.70
N VAL A 131 -3.09 13.58 -18.95
CA VAL A 131 -2.01 14.01 -18.06
C VAL A 131 -0.92 14.75 -18.81
N ARG A 132 -0.14 15.57 -18.08
CA ARG A 132 1.15 16.09 -18.53
C ARG A 132 2.26 15.23 -17.93
N VAL A 133 3.13 14.70 -18.77
CA VAL A 133 4.29 13.90 -18.37
C VAL A 133 5.49 14.24 -19.23
N ASN A 134 6.66 14.46 -18.62
CA ASN A 134 7.89 14.87 -19.30
C ASN A 134 7.67 16.10 -20.22
N GLY A 135 6.92 17.11 -19.75
CA GLY A 135 6.58 18.34 -20.47
C GLY A 135 5.62 18.17 -21.67
N LYS A 136 5.07 16.96 -21.88
CA LYS A 136 4.16 16.67 -23.00
C LYS A 136 2.75 16.34 -22.49
N ASP A 137 1.76 16.82 -23.20
CA ASP A 137 0.37 16.50 -22.96
C ASP A 137 0.00 15.15 -23.58
N VAL A 138 -0.46 14.22 -22.78
CA VAL A 138 -0.93 12.89 -23.21
C VAL A 138 -2.42 12.80 -22.93
N ARG A 139 -3.23 12.80 -23.98
CA ARG A 139 -4.69 12.68 -23.87
C ARG A 139 -5.11 11.23 -23.61
N ALA A 140 -6.18 11.09 -22.82
CA ALA A 140 -6.81 9.82 -22.52
C ALA A 140 -8.31 10.01 -22.27
N ASP A 141 -9.06 8.92 -22.37
CA ASP A 141 -10.48 8.89 -22.04
C ASP A 141 -10.70 8.82 -20.53
N MET A 142 -9.71 8.24 -19.80
CA MET A 142 -9.72 8.08 -18.36
C MET A 142 -8.31 8.12 -17.77
N VAL A 143 -8.20 8.66 -16.56
CA VAL A 143 -7.01 8.65 -15.72
C VAL A 143 -7.33 7.94 -14.40
N ILE A 144 -6.48 6.95 -14.02
CA ILE A 144 -6.56 6.26 -12.73
C ILE A 144 -5.39 6.76 -11.88
N ASP A 145 -5.70 7.41 -10.77
CA ASP A 145 -4.70 7.85 -9.81
C ASP A 145 -4.40 6.75 -8.79
N ALA A 146 -3.25 6.13 -8.95
CA ALA A 146 -2.65 5.15 -8.04
C ALA A 146 -1.29 5.65 -7.50
N SER A 147 -1.11 6.98 -7.44
CA SER A 147 0.17 7.63 -7.10
C SER A 147 0.49 7.64 -5.60
N GLY A 148 -0.36 7.01 -4.77
CA GLY A 148 -0.12 6.84 -3.35
C GLY A 148 -0.61 8.00 -2.47
N TYR A 149 -0.22 7.96 -1.19
CA TYR A 149 -0.74 8.86 -0.15
C TYR A 149 -0.57 10.34 -0.50
N ASN A 150 0.58 10.74 -1.05
CA ASN A 150 0.91 12.13 -1.37
C ASN A 150 0.35 12.60 -2.72
N SER A 151 -0.67 11.92 -3.27
CA SER A 151 -1.27 12.33 -4.53
C SER A 151 -1.68 13.80 -4.52
N LYS A 152 -1.09 14.57 -5.42
CA LYS A 152 -1.47 15.97 -5.66
C LYS A 152 -2.68 16.10 -6.61
N PHE A 153 -2.96 15.05 -7.38
CA PHE A 153 -3.95 15.08 -8.46
C PHE A 153 -5.37 15.22 -7.94
N ARG A 154 -5.67 14.81 -6.71
CA ARG A 154 -6.96 15.05 -6.07
C ARG A 154 -7.37 16.52 -6.05
N ARG A 155 -6.39 17.44 -5.94
CA ARG A 155 -6.62 18.90 -5.94
C ARG A 155 -6.91 19.46 -7.32
N GLU A 156 -6.53 18.74 -8.36
CA GLU A 156 -6.66 19.15 -9.75
C GLU A 156 -7.98 18.67 -10.39
N VAL A 157 -8.65 17.71 -9.73
CA VAL A 157 -9.98 17.24 -10.17
C VAL A 157 -11.02 18.34 -9.93
N PRO A 158 -11.96 18.58 -10.88
CA PRO A 158 -12.98 19.60 -10.70
C PRO A 158 -13.75 19.47 -9.40
N LYS A 159 -13.80 20.56 -8.62
CA LYS A 159 -14.31 20.57 -7.23
C LYS A 159 -15.77 20.11 -7.09
N LYS A 160 -16.58 20.19 -8.15
CA LYS A 160 -17.97 19.70 -8.14
C LYS A 160 -18.11 18.22 -7.77
N PHE A 161 -17.03 17.40 -7.98
CA PHE A 161 -17.05 15.98 -7.65
C PHE A 161 -16.79 15.71 -6.16
N GLY A 162 -16.26 16.68 -5.42
CA GLY A 162 -16.10 16.57 -3.96
C GLY A 162 -15.04 15.56 -3.54
N ILE A 163 -14.02 15.30 -4.36
CA ILE A 163 -12.88 14.47 -3.92
C ILE A 163 -12.15 15.21 -2.81
N PRO A 164 -12.04 14.64 -1.58
CA PRO A 164 -11.50 15.35 -0.45
C PRO A 164 -9.98 15.50 -0.56
N GLU A 165 -9.49 16.64 -0.08
CA GLU A 165 -8.07 16.85 0.12
C GLU A 165 -7.59 16.15 1.40
N PRO A 166 -6.31 15.72 1.48
CA PRO A 166 -5.74 15.18 2.70
C PRO A 166 -5.61 16.27 3.76
N GLU A 167 -5.91 15.93 5.00
CA GLU A 167 -5.56 16.74 6.17
C GLU A 167 -4.15 16.35 6.67
N SER A 168 -3.41 17.30 7.27
CA SER A 168 -2.00 17.10 7.62
C SER A 168 -1.77 16.04 8.69
N ASP A 169 -2.77 15.80 9.56
CA ASP A 169 -2.65 14.94 10.75
C ASP A 169 -3.20 13.52 10.56
N ASP A 170 -3.84 13.25 9.43
CA ASP A 170 -4.42 11.96 9.09
C ASP A 170 -3.36 10.94 8.64
N LYS A 171 -2.26 10.83 9.40
CA LYS A 171 -1.16 9.98 9.01
C LYS A 171 -0.55 9.16 10.14
N PHE A 172 0.00 8.04 9.76
CA PHE A 172 0.86 7.21 10.57
C PHE A 172 2.29 7.33 10.07
N CYS A 173 3.12 8.04 10.84
CA CYS A 173 4.53 8.16 10.55
C CYS A 173 5.22 6.88 10.99
N ALA A 174 5.75 6.12 10.06
CA ALA A 174 6.47 4.89 10.32
C ALA A 174 7.94 5.00 9.94
N PHE A 175 8.79 4.58 10.86
CA PHE A 175 10.17 4.19 10.56
C PHE A 175 10.21 2.67 10.46
N ARG A 176 10.93 2.14 9.48
CA ARG A 176 11.25 0.71 9.37
C ARG A 176 12.72 0.52 9.03
N GLY A 177 13.38 -0.33 9.81
CA GLY A 177 14.79 -0.67 9.64
C GLY A 177 15.01 -2.16 9.64
N TYR A 178 15.91 -2.63 8.76
CA TYR A 178 16.40 -4.00 8.72
C TYR A 178 17.87 -4.02 9.10
N TYR A 179 18.21 -4.93 10.02
CA TYR A 179 19.55 -5.09 10.58
C TYR A 179 19.97 -6.55 10.54
N LEU A 180 21.23 -6.82 10.21
CA LEU A 180 21.78 -8.15 10.45
C LEU A 180 21.77 -8.42 11.95
N ALA A 181 21.18 -9.55 12.35
CA ALA A 181 21.13 -9.96 13.74
C ALA A 181 22.25 -10.94 14.06
N ASP A 182 22.84 -10.83 15.26
CA ASP A 182 23.80 -11.81 15.75
C ASP A 182 23.11 -13.14 16.07
N LEU A 183 23.55 -14.19 15.41
CA LEU A 183 22.99 -15.55 15.48
C LEU A 183 23.43 -16.38 16.68
N ASN A 184 24.38 -15.89 17.46
CA ASN A 184 24.95 -16.66 18.56
C ASN A 184 23.92 -16.97 19.70
N LYS A 185 22.72 -16.38 19.60
CA LYS A 185 21.59 -16.72 20.46
C LYS A 185 20.55 -17.48 19.64
N ASN A 186 20.57 -18.79 19.74
CA ASN A 186 19.56 -19.69 19.20
C ASN A 186 18.20 -19.39 19.82
N LEU A 187 17.52 -18.37 19.30
CA LEU A 187 16.11 -18.12 19.61
C LEU A 187 15.27 -18.93 18.61
N PRO A 188 14.71 -20.06 19.01
CA PRO A 188 13.90 -20.84 18.10
C PRO A 188 12.65 -20.04 17.72
N ASN A 189 12.58 -19.55 16.49
CA ASN A 189 11.44 -18.82 15.93
C ASN A 189 10.83 -17.81 16.92
N PRO A 190 11.49 -16.70 17.25
CA PRO A 190 10.90 -15.72 18.13
C PRO A 190 9.61 -15.21 17.47
N PRO A 191 8.50 -15.08 18.21
CA PRO A 191 7.31 -14.47 17.66
C PRO A 191 7.60 -13.03 17.27
N CYS A 192 6.98 -12.53 16.23
CA CYS A 192 6.95 -11.11 15.98
C CYS A 192 6.32 -10.43 17.19
N THR A 193 7.07 -9.57 17.89
CA THR A 193 6.58 -8.87 19.07
C THR A 193 6.18 -7.46 18.71
N LEU A 194 4.90 -7.17 18.87
CA LEU A 194 4.29 -5.88 18.64
C LEU A 194 3.94 -5.23 19.98
N TYR A 195 4.40 -4.03 20.17
CA TYR A 195 4.16 -3.19 21.35
C TYR A 195 3.11 -2.13 21.01
N ILE A 196 2.01 -2.12 21.77
CA ILE A 196 0.96 -1.11 21.66
C ILE A 196 1.38 0.09 22.52
N LYS A 197 1.33 1.30 21.97
CA LYS A 197 1.77 2.53 22.66
C LYS A 197 3.17 2.41 23.29
N HIS A 198 4.10 1.80 22.57
CA HIS A 198 5.47 1.60 23.03
C HIS A 198 6.11 2.88 23.57
N LEU A 199 6.62 2.83 24.81
CA LEU A 199 7.17 3.98 25.55
C LEU A 199 6.22 5.18 25.66
N GLY A 200 4.90 4.93 25.65
CA GLY A 200 3.87 5.95 25.77
C GLY A 200 3.48 6.64 24.46
N GLY A 201 4.18 6.39 23.37
CA GLY A 201 3.88 6.99 22.06
C GLY A 201 2.61 6.37 21.43
N VAL A 202 1.71 7.20 20.93
CA VAL A 202 0.46 6.73 20.32
C VAL A 202 0.76 6.07 18.98
N GLY A 203 0.58 4.76 18.92
CA GLY A 203 0.86 3.94 17.75
C GLY A 203 1.37 2.54 18.13
N ILE A 204 2.11 1.93 17.23
CA ILE A 204 2.66 0.58 17.41
C ILE A 204 4.15 0.57 17.12
N SER A 205 4.84 -0.38 17.73
CA SER A 205 6.23 -0.68 17.37
C SER A 205 6.40 -2.19 17.37
N TRP A 206 7.32 -2.69 16.57
CA TRP A 206 7.66 -4.11 16.62
C TRP A 206 9.15 -4.36 16.41
N CYS A 207 9.57 -5.52 16.88
CA CYS A 207 10.82 -6.13 16.50
C CYS A 207 10.57 -7.60 16.20
N ASN A 208 11.03 -8.05 15.06
CA ASN A 208 10.89 -9.42 14.59
C ASN A 208 12.22 -9.90 14.02
N LEU A 209 12.60 -11.14 14.33
CA LEU A 209 13.72 -11.81 13.69
C LEU A 209 13.19 -12.72 12.60
N SER A 210 13.55 -12.45 11.36
CA SER A 210 13.22 -13.30 10.22
C SER A 210 14.10 -14.56 10.16
N GLN A 211 13.69 -15.53 9.35
CA GLN A 211 14.42 -16.80 9.19
C GLN A 211 15.82 -16.64 8.59
N ASP A 212 16.04 -15.55 7.87
CA ASP A 212 17.35 -15.17 7.28
C ASP A 212 18.20 -14.30 8.21
N ASN A 213 17.85 -14.29 9.50
CA ASN A 213 18.60 -13.61 10.56
C ASN A 213 18.66 -12.09 10.42
N VAL A 214 17.60 -11.54 9.90
CA VAL A 214 17.40 -10.11 9.79
C VAL A 214 16.42 -9.65 10.86
N ALA A 215 16.82 -8.71 11.69
CA ALA A 215 15.93 -8.02 12.61
C ALA A 215 15.14 -6.95 11.84
N ASP A 216 13.82 -7.08 11.83
CA ASP A 216 12.86 -6.13 11.26
C ASP A 216 12.30 -5.28 12.40
N VAL A 217 12.65 -4.02 12.44
CA VAL A 217 12.26 -3.05 13.46
C VAL A 217 11.33 -2.01 12.84
N LEU A 218 10.17 -1.84 13.44
CA LEU A 218 9.25 -0.74 13.10
C LEU A 218 8.97 0.11 14.32
N VAL A 219 9.01 1.42 14.13
CA VAL A 219 8.48 2.41 15.08
C VAL A 219 7.47 3.26 14.34
N GLY A 220 6.20 3.16 14.75
CA GLY A 220 5.10 3.89 14.11
C GLY A 220 4.33 4.75 15.10
N ARG A 221 3.99 5.97 14.69
CA ARG A 221 3.26 6.96 15.48
C ARG A 221 2.16 7.61 14.67
N ILE A 222 1.04 7.85 15.33
CA ILE A 222 -0.03 8.66 14.76
C ILE A 222 0.39 10.14 14.84
N GLY A 223 0.29 10.86 13.74
CA GLY A 223 0.61 12.27 13.60
C GLY A 223 2.09 12.53 13.30
N SER A 224 3.01 12.40 14.25
CA SER A 224 4.42 12.69 14.07
C SER A 224 5.35 11.73 14.81
N LEU A 225 6.58 11.58 14.32
CA LEU A 225 7.65 10.81 14.95
C LEU A 225 8.92 11.63 14.93
N SER A 226 9.33 12.16 16.09
CA SER A 226 10.59 12.89 16.22
C SER A 226 11.80 11.97 16.19
N ASP A 227 12.99 12.52 15.87
CA ASP A 227 14.23 11.75 15.86
C ASP A 227 14.59 11.21 17.25
N GLU A 228 14.39 12.02 18.28
CA GLU A 228 14.64 11.62 19.68
C GLU A 228 13.74 10.44 20.10
N GLU A 229 12.45 10.52 19.78
CA GLU A 229 11.51 9.45 20.08
C GLU A 229 11.84 8.17 19.30
N LEU A 230 12.18 8.31 18.02
CA LEU A 230 12.60 7.18 17.19
C LEU A 230 13.81 6.46 17.78
N GLU A 231 14.90 7.20 18.10
CA GLU A 231 16.12 6.58 18.61
C GLU A 231 15.91 5.91 19.98
N ARG A 232 15.11 6.53 20.84
CA ARG A 232 14.72 5.93 22.12
C ARG A 232 13.93 4.63 21.94
N ALA A 233 12.94 4.64 21.03
CA ALA A 233 12.12 3.46 20.76
C ALA A 233 12.91 2.34 20.07
N LYS A 234 13.73 2.68 19.10
CA LYS A 234 14.61 1.74 18.38
C LYS A 234 15.59 1.05 19.35
N THR A 235 16.26 1.83 20.19
CA THR A 235 17.17 1.31 21.21
C THR A 235 16.46 0.36 22.18
N SER A 236 15.25 0.73 22.64
CA SER A 236 14.47 -0.14 23.52
C SER A 236 14.08 -1.45 22.85
N LEU A 237 13.62 -1.42 21.60
CA LEU A 237 13.24 -2.63 20.86
C LEU A 237 14.42 -3.58 20.70
N LEU A 238 15.56 -3.08 20.26
CA LEU A 238 16.76 -3.89 20.03
C LEU A 238 17.30 -4.48 21.34
N LYS A 239 17.31 -3.69 22.43
CA LYS A 239 17.72 -4.17 23.75
C LYS A 239 16.77 -5.23 24.32
N ASN A 240 15.46 -5.04 24.20
CA ASN A 240 14.46 -5.96 24.73
C ASN A 240 14.47 -7.33 24.05
N HIS A 241 14.98 -7.40 22.83
CA HIS A 241 15.11 -8.64 22.07
C HIS A 241 16.48 -9.28 22.16
N ASP A 242 17.42 -8.64 22.88
CA ASP A 242 18.75 -9.19 23.12
C ASP A 242 19.52 -9.51 21.80
N PHE A 243 19.24 -8.75 20.76
CA PHE A 243 19.93 -8.83 19.48
C PHE A 243 21.11 -7.86 19.50
N ASN A 244 22.28 -8.37 19.19
CA ASN A 244 23.36 -7.52 18.74
C ASN A 244 23.13 -7.28 17.25
N THR A 245 22.82 -6.06 16.89
CA THR A 245 22.67 -5.66 15.49
C THR A 245 23.91 -4.89 15.06
N GLY A 246 24.36 -5.19 13.83
CA GLY A 246 25.36 -4.42 13.13
C GLY A 246 24.76 -3.19 12.43
N GLU A 247 25.47 -2.70 11.43
CA GLU A 247 24.99 -1.62 10.57
C GLU A 247 23.64 -1.97 9.91
N PRO A 248 22.80 -0.97 9.66
CA PRO A 248 21.52 -1.21 9.01
C PRO A 248 21.71 -1.69 7.56
N ILE A 249 20.93 -2.69 7.16
CA ILE A 249 20.79 -3.08 5.76
C ILE A 249 20.02 -2.01 5.01
N VAL A 250 18.94 -1.52 5.64
CA VAL A 250 18.09 -0.44 5.14
C VAL A 250 17.35 0.22 6.29
N GLU A 251 17.19 1.53 6.20
CA GLU A 251 16.32 2.33 7.04
C GLU A 251 15.50 3.28 6.17
N ARG A 252 14.21 3.38 6.43
CA ARG A 252 13.33 4.35 5.76
C ARG A 252 12.25 4.86 6.69
N ARG A 253 11.83 6.10 6.45
CA ARG A 253 10.59 6.66 6.98
C ARG A 253 9.54 6.72 5.87
N VAL A 254 8.30 6.43 6.23
CA VAL A 254 7.14 6.51 5.35
C VAL A 254 5.96 7.08 6.11
N ASP A 255 5.16 7.87 5.43
CA ASP A 255 3.84 8.27 5.91
C ASP A 255 2.78 7.37 5.29
N ILE A 256 1.91 6.83 6.12
CA ILE A 256 0.80 5.97 5.73
C ILE A 256 -0.49 6.68 6.11
N SER A 257 -1.49 6.63 5.25
CA SER A 257 -2.79 7.21 5.54
C SER A 257 -3.49 6.48 6.70
N LEU A 258 -4.02 7.23 7.66
CA LEU A 258 -4.83 6.73 8.77
C LEU A 258 -6.21 7.36 8.82
N ARG A 259 -6.77 7.74 7.71
CA ARG A 259 -8.13 8.28 7.65
C ARG A 259 -9.09 7.32 6.97
N TYR A 260 -10.37 7.61 7.06
CA TYR A 260 -11.37 6.94 6.26
C TYR A 260 -11.05 7.05 4.76
N PRO A 261 -11.37 6.03 3.97
CA PRO A 261 -11.29 6.13 2.53
C PRO A 261 -12.05 7.36 2.05
N SER A 262 -11.58 7.94 0.97
CA SER A 262 -12.25 9.07 0.35
C SER A 262 -13.73 8.78 0.13
N GLY A 263 -14.61 9.64 0.61
CA GLY A 263 -16.06 9.50 0.39
C GLY A 263 -16.45 9.54 -1.08
N VAL A 264 -15.55 10.05 -1.94
CA VAL A 264 -15.72 10.08 -3.40
C VAL A 264 -14.48 9.49 -4.04
N LEU A 265 -14.66 8.43 -4.82
CA LEU A 265 -13.59 7.70 -5.49
C LEU A 265 -13.52 7.95 -6.99
N VAL A 266 -14.49 8.66 -7.56
CA VAL A 266 -14.65 8.82 -9.01
C VAL A 266 -15.08 10.22 -9.40
N ALA A 267 -14.66 10.63 -10.61
CA ALA A 267 -15.12 11.81 -11.31
C ALA A 267 -15.24 11.50 -12.80
N ASP A 268 -15.73 12.44 -13.62
CA ASP A 268 -15.78 12.25 -15.07
C ASP A 268 -14.34 12.11 -15.62
N GLY A 269 -14.03 10.95 -16.20
CA GLY A 269 -12.71 10.60 -16.71
C GLY A 269 -11.64 10.34 -15.65
N TYR A 270 -12.04 10.10 -14.37
CA TYR A 270 -11.06 9.94 -13.29
C TYR A 270 -11.54 8.98 -12.21
N ALA A 271 -10.61 8.17 -11.68
CA ALA A 271 -10.81 7.38 -10.48
C ALA A 271 -9.54 7.30 -9.65
N ILE A 272 -9.71 7.08 -8.33
CA ILE A 272 -8.60 6.91 -7.39
C ILE A 272 -8.60 5.49 -6.82
N VAL A 273 -7.39 4.93 -6.57
CA VAL A 273 -7.21 3.57 -6.05
C VAL A 273 -5.99 3.47 -5.13
N GLY A 274 -6.09 2.63 -4.10
CA GLY A 274 -5.00 2.46 -3.13
C GLY A 274 -4.85 3.65 -2.18
N ASP A 275 -3.62 3.98 -1.82
CA ASP A 275 -3.36 5.03 -0.82
C ASP A 275 -3.73 6.45 -1.30
N SER A 276 -3.82 6.68 -2.61
CA SER A 276 -4.39 7.92 -3.16
C SER A 276 -5.88 8.07 -2.82
N ALA A 277 -6.56 6.96 -2.50
CA ALA A 277 -7.96 6.91 -2.05
C ALA A 277 -8.08 6.64 -0.54
N TYR A 278 -6.99 6.65 0.21
CA TYR A 278 -6.94 6.32 1.65
C TYR A 278 -7.43 4.90 1.96
N MET A 279 -7.06 3.92 1.14
CA MET A 279 -7.52 2.54 1.28
C MET A 279 -6.66 1.69 2.22
N THR A 280 -5.77 2.28 2.99
CA THR A 280 -5.04 1.59 4.06
C THR A 280 -5.96 1.36 5.24
N MET A 281 -6.06 0.11 5.72
CA MET A 281 -6.83 -0.21 6.93
C MET A 281 -6.09 0.32 8.17
N PRO A 282 -6.67 1.28 8.91
CA PRO A 282 -5.94 2.00 9.96
C PRO A 282 -5.46 1.10 11.10
N MET A 283 -6.24 0.09 11.50
CA MET A 283 -5.88 -0.80 12.61
C MET A 283 -4.67 -1.70 12.32
N MET A 284 -4.45 -2.04 11.06
CA MET A 284 -3.42 -3.01 10.67
C MET A 284 -2.31 -2.41 9.80
N GLY A 285 -2.47 -1.17 9.34
CA GLY A 285 -1.55 -0.54 8.40
C GLY A 285 -1.47 -1.27 7.05
N SER A 286 -2.46 -2.13 6.74
CA SER A 286 -2.48 -2.96 5.54
C SER A 286 -3.27 -2.29 4.43
N GLY A 287 -2.56 -1.82 3.40
CA GLY A 287 -3.16 -1.20 2.20
C GLY A 287 -3.02 -2.06 0.93
N ILE A 288 -2.16 -3.07 0.95
CA ILE A 288 -1.84 -3.86 -0.25
C ILE A 288 -3.07 -4.63 -0.75
N GLU A 289 -3.72 -5.38 0.14
CA GLU A 289 -4.88 -6.21 -0.21
C GLU A 289 -6.06 -5.38 -0.69
N SER A 290 -6.37 -4.30 0.03
CA SER A 290 -7.46 -3.39 -0.35
C SER A 290 -7.18 -2.71 -1.69
N ALA A 291 -5.94 -2.26 -1.94
CA ALA A 291 -5.54 -1.66 -3.20
C ALA A 291 -5.65 -2.65 -4.37
N MET A 292 -5.16 -3.88 -4.22
CA MET A 292 -5.23 -4.91 -5.27
C MET A 292 -6.70 -5.25 -5.62
N LYS A 293 -7.54 -5.46 -4.61
CA LYS A 293 -8.97 -5.73 -4.83
C LYS A 293 -9.70 -4.53 -5.43
N ALA A 294 -9.40 -3.32 -4.98
CA ALA A 294 -9.97 -2.10 -5.53
C ALA A 294 -9.59 -1.90 -7.00
N GLY A 295 -8.33 -2.19 -7.36
CA GLY A 295 -7.88 -2.16 -8.76
C GLY A 295 -8.70 -3.11 -9.65
N ARG A 296 -8.93 -4.34 -9.19
CA ARG A 296 -9.81 -5.30 -9.88
C ARG A 296 -11.25 -4.79 -9.97
N MET A 297 -11.84 -4.32 -8.85
CA MET A 297 -13.21 -3.80 -8.81
C MET A 297 -13.42 -2.63 -9.78
N LEU A 298 -12.44 -1.71 -9.86
CA LEU A 298 -12.47 -0.59 -10.79
C LEU A 298 -12.47 -1.09 -12.24
N ALA A 299 -11.53 -1.97 -12.59
CA ALA A 299 -11.45 -2.54 -13.94
C ALA A 299 -12.71 -3.30 -14.34
N GLU A 300 -13.29 -4.12 -13.45
CA GLU A 300 -14.55 -4.83 -13.68
C GLU A 300 -15.75 -3.88 -13.81
N THR A 301 -15.71 -2.71 -13.16
CA THR A 301 -16.76 -1.70 -13.30
C THR A 301 -16.67 -0.99 -14.63
N ILE A 302 -15.45 -0.71 -15.10
CA ILE A 302 -15.22 -0.13 -16.43
C ILE A 302 -15.62 -1.15 -17.52
N GLY A 303 -15.24 -2.43 -17.37
CA GLY A 303 -15.58 -3.45 -18.37
C GLY A 303 -15.15 -3.06 -19.77
N THR A 304 -15.97 -3.36 -20.78
CA THR A 304 -15.73 -3.06 -22.21
C THR A 304 -16.40 -1.79 -22.72
N ASP A 305 -17.49 -1.34 -22.08
CA ASP A 305 -18.47 -0.39 -22.63
C ASP A 305 -18.72 0.84 -21.73
N CYS A 306 -17.82 1.13 -20.78
CA CYS A 306 -17.93 2.30 -19.91
C CYS A 306 -17.76 3.60 -20.70
N ASP A 307 -18.58 4.58 -20.42
CA ASP A 307 -18.46 5.95 -20.96
C ASP A 307 -17.51 6.85 -20.14
N PHE A 308 -16.92 6.28 -19.08
CA PHE A 308 -16.00 6.93 -18.12
C PHE A 308 -16.61 8.13 -17.38
N SER A 309 -17.92 8.28 -17.36
CA SER A 309 -18.59 9.27 -16.52
C SER A 309 -18.54 8.87 -15.04
N ALA A 310 -18.60 9.84 -14.12
CA ALA A 310 -18.67 9.57 -12.69
C ALA A 310 -19.88 8.66 -12.36
N LYS A 311 -20.98 8.81 -13.08
CA LYS A 311 -22.17 7.97 -12.92
C LYS A 311 -21.88 6.50 -13.28
N SER A 312 -21.23 6.23 -14.39
CA SER A 312 -20.89 4.87 -14.83
C SER A 312 -19.79 4.24 -13.98
N LEU A 313 -18.90 5.05 -13.38
CA LEU A 313 -17.86 4.61 -12.46
C LEU A 313 -18.35 4.44 -11.02
N TYR A 314 -19.47 5.04 -10.62
CA TYR A 314 -20.00 5.01 -9.25
C TYR A 314 -20.19 3.60 -8.67
N PRO A 315 -20.56 2.55 -9.43
CA PRO A 315 -20.64 1.19 -8.91
C PRO A 315 -19.32 0.66 -8.30
N TYR A 316 -18.16 1.14 -8.77
CA TYR A 316 -16.88 0.83 -8.14
C TYR A 316 -16.82 1.29 -6.69
N GLN A 317 -17.21 2.54 -6.45
CA GLN A 317 -17.26 3.11 -5.09
C GLN A 317 -18.18 2.29 -4.18
N LEU A 318 -19.37 1.93 -4.65
CA LEU A 318 -20.33 1.11 -3.88
C LEU A 318 -19.78 -0.29 -3.58
N LYS A 319 -19.12 -0.94 -4.54
CA LYS A 319 -18.47 -2.25 -4.35
C LYS A 319 -17.39 -2.17 -3.29
N PHE A 320 -16.55 -1.13 -3.36
CA PHE A 320 -15.47 -0.92 -2.39
C PHE A 320 -16.03 -0.76 -0.98
N TYR A 321 -16.99 0.15 -0.76
CA TYR A 321 -17.58 0.37 0.55
C TYR A 321 -18.38 -0.82 1.07
N LYS A 322 -19.03 -1.57 0.20
CA LYS A 322 -19.74 -2.80 0.59
C LYS A 322 -18.77 -3.86 1.12
N GLN A 323 -17.57 -3.95 0.55
CA GLN A 323 -16.59 -4.96 0.96
C GLN A 323 -15.74 -4.52 2.14
N PHE A 324 -15.34 -3.27 2.20
CA PHE A 324 -14.35 -2.78 3.16
C PHE A 324 -14.89 -1.76 4.16
N GLY A 325 -16.04 -1.13 3.89
CA GLY A 325 -16.54 0.02 4.66
C GLY A 325 -16.65 -0.25 6.16
N PHE A 326 -17.06 -1.46 6.57
CA PHE A 326 -17.18 -1.82 7.98
C PHE A 326 -15.81 -1.88 8.71
N LEU A 327 -14.71 -2.12 8.01
CA LEU A 327 -13.37 -2.19 8.60
C LEU A 327 -12.85 -0.82 9.04
N TYR A 328 -13.46 0.24 8.55
CA TYR A 328 -13.10 1.62 8.88
C TYR A 328 -13.98 2.23 9.97
N VAL A 329 -15.08 1.59 10.36
CA VAL A 329 -16.03 2.10 11.37
C VAL A 329 -15.48 2.01 12.79
N PHE A 330 -14.42 1.24 13.03
CA PHE A 330 -13.84 1.03 14.36
C PHE A 330 -12.70 1.98 14.71
N VAL A 331 -12.54 3.10 13.99
CA VAL A 331 -11.39 4.01 14.15
C VAL A 331 -11.75 5.28 14.94
N ASP A 332 -13.01 5.47 15.34
CA ASP A 332 -13.46 6.58 16.20
C ASP A 332 -13.15 6.34 17.68
#